data_82edc9b829c98231f23e5d31585eba59
#
_entry.id   82edc9b829c98231f23e5d31585eba59
#
_cell.length_a   1.000
_cell.length_b   1.000
_cell.length_c   1.000
_cell.angle_alpha   90.00
_cell.angle_beta   90.00
_cell.angle_gamma   90.00
#
_symmetry.space_group_name_H-M   'P 1'
#
loop_
_entity.id
_entity.type
_entity.pdbx_description
1 polymer ?
#
loop_
_entity_poly.entity_id
_entity_poly.type
_entity_poly.pdbx_seq_one_letter_code
_entity_poly.pdbx_strand_id
1 'polypeptide(L)'
;PLNFYDKHTHGELMSRFSNDADYVQQMLEQSIVSVFSSALLFVGIVAVMLFTCAPLFLVTLFVLAASFFAIRIIGGRSRKLYQRQQQALGEMNGNIQEMIEGLRVVKAFTHEDAARARFDELNDAYFDVAKDANFYATAMMPIVGNVMNIGYAITSIVGGLFAFGGILDRSEEHTSEL
;
A
#
# COMPACT_ATOMS: atom_id res chain seq x y z
N PRO A 1 -6.41 39.26 -1.55
CA PRO A 1 -6.21 40.27 -2.56
C PRO A 1 -7.19 40.04 -3.71
N LEU A 2 -7.86 41.09 -4.16
CA LEU A 2 -8.85 41.06 -5.24
C LEU A 2 -8.36 40.33 -6.52
N ASN A 3 -7.09 40.45 -6.82
CA ASN A 3 -6.43 39.79 -7.96
C ASN A 3 -6.54 38.22 -7.98
N PHE A 4 -6.90 37.59 -6.87
CA PHE A 4 -7.18 36.16 -6.84
C PHE A 4 -8.57 35.85 -7.39
N TYR A 5 -9.55 36.68 -7.03
CA TYR A 5 -10.93 36.54 -7.46
C TYR A 5 -11.13 36.89 -8.95
N ASP A 6 -10.34 37.82 -9.47
CA ASP A 6 -10.40 38.20 -10.89
C ASP A 6 -9.85 37.14 -11.84
N LYS A 7 -9.03 36.20 -11.33
CA LYS A 7 -8.42 35.12 -12.13
C LYS A 7 -9.19 33.81 -12.13
N HIS A 8 -10.20 33.67 -11.29
CA HIS A 8 -10.96 32.42 -11.16
C HIS A 8 -12.44 32.68 -11.44
N THR A 9 -13.08 31.75 -12.15
CA THR A 9 -14.51 31.86 -12.41
C THR A 9 -15.31 31.64 -11.12
N HIS A 10 -16.48 32.29 -11.04
CA HIS A 10 -17.39 32.14 -9.90
C HIS A 10 -17.76 30.66 -9.62
N GLY A 11 -17.91 29.86 -10.68
CA GLY A 11 -18.18 28.43 -10.58
C GLY A 11 -17.01 27.63 -10.00
N GLU A 12 -15.77 27.98 -10.36
CA GLU A 12 -14.56 27.32 -9.80
C GLU A 12 -14.40 27.62 -8.31
N LEU A 13 -14.62 28.87 -7.92
CA LEU A 13 -14.57 29.25 -6.51
C LEU A 13 -15.67 28.58 -5.69
N MET A 14 -16.89 28.52 -6.23
CA MET A 14 -18.01 27.84 -5.57
C MET A 14 -17.80 26.33 -5.45
N SER A 15 -17.24 25.69 -6.47
CA SER A 15 -16.86 24.27 -6.43
C SER A 15 -15.82 23.99 -5.35
N ARG A 16 -14.80 24.83 -5.21
CA ARG A 16 -13.80 24.70 -4.14
C ARG A 16 -14.40 24.89 -2.74
N PHE A 17 -15.29 25.88 -2.59
CA PHE A 17 -15.92 26.12 -1.29
C PHE A 17 -16.94 25.06 -0.89
N SER A 18 -17.65 24.46 -1.82
CA SER A 18 -18.63 23.42 -1.51
C SER A 18 -18.02 22.03 -1.55
N ASN A 19 -17.48 21.61 -2.70
CA ASN A 19 -17.04 20.23 -2.88
C ASN A 19 -15.73 19.92 -2.13
N ASP A 20 -14.74 20.82 -2.19
CA ASP A 20 -13.46 20.57 -1.53
C ASP A 20 -13.61 20.63 -0.01
N ALA A 21 -14.46 21.53 0.52
CA ALA A 21 -14.75 21.60 1.94
C ALA A 21 -15.49 20.35 2.44
N ASP A 22 -16.47 19.85 1.69
CA ASP A 22 -17.21 18.63 2.03
C ASP A 22 -16.29 17.39 1.98
N TYR A 23 -15.37 17.30 0.99
CA TYR A 23 -14.36 16.24 0.94
C TYR A 23 -13.41 16.29 2.12
N VAL A 24 -12.92 17.48 2.49
CA VAL A 24 -12.05 17.65 3.66
C VAL A 24 -12.77 17.25 4.94
N GLN A 25 -14.02 17.69 5.12
CA GLN A 25 -14.84 17.30 6.27
C GLN A 25 -15.03 15.79 6.34
N GLN A 26 -15.43 15.15 5.25
CA GLN A 26 -15.65 13.70 5.19
C GLN A 26 -14.36 12.92 5.47
N MET A 27 -13.25 13.35 4.89
CA MET A 27 -11.93 12.71 5.13
C MET A 27 -11.50 12.85 6.59
N LEU A 28 -11.70 14.03 7.19
CA LEU A 28 -11.35 14.26 8.59
C LEU A 28 -12.21 13.42 9.53
N GLU A 29 -13.53 13.43 9.36
CA GLU A 29 -14.45 12.66 10.18
C GLU A 29 -14.13 11.16 10.11
N GLN A 30 -14.00 10.61 8.91
CA GLN A 30 -13.72 9.19 8.70
C GLN A 30 -12.33 8.79 9.21
N SER A 31 -11.31 9.63 8.96
CA SER A 31 -9.93 9.34 9.37
C SER A 31 -9.76 9.44 10.88
N ILE A 32 -10.34 10.46 11.52
CA ILE A 32 -10.24 10.64 12.97
C ILE A 32 -10.91 9.47 13.69
N VAL A 33 -12.16 9.14 13.33
CA VAL A 33 -12.90 8.03 13.93
C VAL A 33 -12.16 6.69 13.73
N SER A 34 -11.63 6.45 12.53
CA SER A 34 -10.87 5.23 12.21
C SER A 34 -9.58 5.13 13.02
N VAL A 35 -8.82 6.20 13.15
CA VAL A 35 -7.56 6.23 13.93
C VAL A 35 -7.84 5.99 15.41
N PHE A 36 -8.83 6.68 15.99
CA PHE A 36 -9.19 6.49 17.39
C PHE A 36 -9.70 5.08 17.67
N SER A 37 -10.59 4.56 16.83
CA SER A 37 -11.13 3.20 16.97
C SER A 37 -10.03 2.16 16.85
N SER A 38 -9.13 2.31 15.87
CA SER A 38 -8.00 1.39 15.69
C SER A 38 -7.01 1.44 16.85
N ALA A 39 -6.72 2.64 17.37
CA ALA A 39 -5.85 2.80 18.52
C ALA A 39 -6.47 2.16 19.78
N LEU A 40 -7.75 2.39 20.02
CA LEU A 40 -8.46 1.80 21.18
C LEU A 40 -8.52 0.27 21.09
N LEU A 41 -8.83 -0.26 19.90
CA LEU A 41 -8.81 -1.70 19.65
C LEU A 41 -7.42 -2.29 19.85
N PHE A 42 -6.38 -1.65 19.33
CA PHE A 42 -5.02 -2.12 19.48
C PHE A 42 -4.58 -2.18 20.95
N VAL A 43 -4.81 -1.09 21.70
CA VAL A 43 -4.49 -1.05 23.14
C VAL A 43 -5.30 -2.09 23.90
N GLY A 44 -6.61 -2.22 23.61
CA GLY A 44 -7.48 -3.21 24.23
C GLY A 44 -7.03 -4.65 23.99
N ILE A 45 -6.70 -5.00 22.74
CA ILE A 45 -6.21 -6.34 22.41
C ILE A 45 -4.87 -6.62 23.10
N VAL A 46 -3.92 -5.68 23.06
CA VAL A 46 -2.62 -5.83 23.76
C VAL A 46 -2.80 -6.02 25.25
N ALA A 47 -3.66 -5.23 25.89
CA ALA A 47 -3.95 -5.36 27.30
C ALA A 47 -4.53 -6.76 27.63
N VAL A 48 -5.59 -7.17 26.93
CA VAL A 48 -6.21 -8.49 27.12
C VAL A 48 -5.19 -9.62 26.93
N MET A 49 -4.35 -9.57 25.88
CA MET A 49 -3.35 -10.60 25.64
C MET A 49 -2.28 -10.68 26.74
N LEU A 50 -1.85 -9.53 27.26
CA LEU A 50 -0.86 -9.49 28.35
C LEU A 50 -1.44 -10.05 29.65
N PHE A 51 -2.71 -9.75 29.95
CA PHE A 51 -3.36 -10.26 31.17
C PHE A 51 -3.74 -11.75 31.07
N THR A 52 -4.12 -12.22 29.85
CA THR A 52 -4.56 -13.60 29.68
C THR A 52 -3.40 -14.58 29.53
N CYS A 53 -2.40 -14.25 28.68
CA CYS A 53 -1.28 -15.14 28.40
C CYS A 53 -0.08 -14.39 27.81
N ALA A 54 0.81 -13.92 28.66
CA ALA A 54 2.04 -13.21 28.24
C ALA A 54 2.92 -14.01 27.24
N PRO A 55 3.13 -15.34 27.37
CA PRO A 55 3.86 -16.11 26.37
C PRO A 55 3.22 -16.09 24.98
N LEU A 56 1.88 -16.13 24.89
CA LEU A 56 1.17 -16.07 23.63
C LEU A 56 1.30 -14.69 22.95
N PHE A 57 1.38 -13.63 23.75
CA PHE A 57 1.68 -12.28 23.26
C PHE A 57 3.05 -12.23 22.55
N LEU A 58 4.09 -12.88 23.09
CA LEU A 58 5.41 -12.94 22.46
C LEU A 58 5.37 -13.65 21.09
N VAL A 59 4.61 -14.74 20.99
CA VAL A 59 4.41 -15.44 19.70
C VAL A 59 3.73 -14.52 18.69
N THR A 60 2.69 -13.81 19.09
CA THR A 60 1.98 -12.86 18.21
C THR A 60 2.90 -11.72 17.78
N LEU A 61 3.71 -11.19 18.70
CA LEU A 61 4.67 -10.14 18.41
C LEU A 61 5.72 -10.60 17.37
N PHE A 62 6.18 -11.86 17.49
CA PHE A 62 7.11 -12.45 16.51
C PHE A 62 6.46 -12.57 15.12
N VAL A 63 5.20 -12.99 15.03
CA VAL A 63 4.46 -13.07 13.77
C VAL A 63 4.28 -11.69 13.15
N LEU A 64 3.95 -10.68 13.95
CA LEU A 64 3.85 -9.28 13.50
C LEU A 64 5.18 -8.76 12.97
N ALA A 65 6.28 -9.03 13.67
CA ALA A 65 7.61 -8.64 13.23
C ALA A 65 8.00 -9.31 11.90
N ALA A 66 7.73 -10.61 11.75
CA ALA A 66 7.94 -11.34 10.51
C ALA A 66 7.12 -10.78 9.36
N SER A 67 5.85 -10.45 9.60
CA SER A 67 4.96 -9.80 8.61
C SER A 67 5.49 -8.44 8.18
N PHE A 68 5.90 -7.61 9.15
CA PHE A 68 6.48 -6.29 8.86
C PHE A 68 7.75 -6.40 8.01
N PHE A 69 8.62 -7.38 8.32
CA PHE A 69 9.84 -7.62 7.59
C PHE A 69 9.57 -8.07 6.14
N ALA A 70 8.60 -8.97 5.96
CA ALA A 70 8.15 -9.40 4.63
C ALA A 70 7.62 -8.22 3.79
N ILE A 71 6.75 -7.39 4.39
CA ILE A 71 6.21 -6.19 3.73
C ILE A 71 7.33 -5.22 3.35
N ARG A 72 8.31 -5.01 4.22
CA ARG A 72 9.42 -4.10 3.98
C ARG A 72 10.31 -4.56 2.81
N ILE A 73 10.59 -5.86 2.72
CA ILE A 73 11.40 -6.43 1.63
C ILE A 73 10.66 -6.32 0.29
N ILE A 74 9.42 -6.79 0.24
CA ILE A 74 8.63 -6.82 -1.00
C ILE A 74 8.29 -5.40 -1.44
N GLY A 75 7.83 -4.55 -0.53
CA GLY A 75 7.51 -3.16 -0.81
C GLY A 75 8.72 -2.34 -1.28
N GLY A 76 9.91 -2.61 -0.73
CA GLY A 76 11.14 -1.98 -1.18
C GLY A 76 11.51 -2.34 -2.62
N ARG A 77 11.32 -3.61 -3.01
CA ARG A 77 11.51 -4.07 -4.41
C ARG A 77 10.43 -3.50 -5.33
N SER A 78 9.19 -3.57 -4.94
CA SER A 78 8.05 -3.05 -5.69
C SER A 78 8.23 -1.56 -6.00
N ARG A 79 8.61 -0.75 -5.00
CA ARG A 79 8.84 0.69 -5.18
C ARG A 79 9.91 0.98 -6.25
N LYS A 80 11.04 0.25 -6.24
CA LYS A 80 12.10 0.44 -7.24
C LYS A 80 11.63 0.09 -8.66
N LEU A 81 10.84 -0.97 -8.79
CA LEU A 81 10.31 -1.39 -10.08
C LEU A 81 9.27 -0.39 -10.60
N TYR A 82 8.41 0.14 -9.73
CA TYR A 82 7.48 1.19 -10.11
C TYR A 82 8.18 2.48 -10.54
N GLN A 83 9.28 2.86 -9.90
CA GLN A 83 10.07 4.00 -10.35
C GLN A 83 10.64 3.79 -11.76
N ARG A 84 11.15 2.60 -12.05
CA ARG A 84 11.63 2.24 -13.40
C ARG A 84 10.51 2.22 -14.42
N GLN A 85 9.34 1.69 -14.04
CA GLN A 85 8.16 1.68 -14.90
C GLN A 85 7.73 3.12 -15.24
N GLN A 86 7.69 4.03 -14.27
CA GLN A 86 7.33 5.43 -14.51
C GLN A 86 8.36 6.14 -15.41
N GLN A 87 9.64 5.81 -15.28
CA GLN A 87 10.67 6.34 -16.16
C GLN A 87 10.48 5.85 -17.61
N ALA A 88 10.31 4.54 -17.80
CA ALA A 88 10.10 3.97 -19.13
C ALA A 88 8.79 4.49 -19.77
N LEU A 89 7.73 4.68 -18.98
CA LEU A 89 6.48 5.30 -19.42
C LEU A 89 6.70 6.76 -19.86
N GLY A 90 7.52 7.50 -19.12
CA GLY A 90 7.89 8.88 -19.47
C GLY A 90 8.66 8.95 -20.79
N GLU A 91 9.62 8.06 -21.01
CA GLU A 91 10.39 7.97 -22.26
C GLU A 91 9.49 7.61 -23.45
N MET A 92 8.59 6.65 -23.28
CA MET A 92 7.61 6.27 -24.29
C MET A 92 6.65 7.43 -24.62
N ASN A 93 6.10 8.10 -23.61
CA ASN A 93 5.22 9.25 -23.82
C ASN A 93 5.95 10.44 -24.48
N GLY A 94 7.21 10.69 -24.11
CA GLY A 94 8.04 11.69 -24.78
C GLY A 94 8.25 11.39 -26.27
N ASN A 95 8.51 10.14 -26.62
CA ASN A 95 8.62 9.71 -28.02
C ASN A 95 7.29 9.85 -28.78
N ILE A 96 6.16 9.51 -28.16
CA ILE A 96 4.84 9.70 -28.77
C ILE A 96 4.59 11.20 -29.05
N GLN A 97 4.89 12.06 -28.09
CA GLN A 97 4.73 13.51 -28.27
C GLN A 97 5.61 14.04 -29.40
N GLU A 98 6.89 13.66 -29.43
CA GLU A 98 7.82 14.03 -30.48
C GLU A 98 7.34 13.57 -31.87
N MET A 99 6.84 12.33 -31.97
CA MET A 99 6.29 11.79 -33.22
C MET A 99 5.02 12.53 -33.67
N ILE A 100 4.16 12.93 -32.75
CA ILE A 100 2.95 13.71 -33.08
C ILE A 100 3.32 15.11 -33.55
N GLU A 101 4.23 15.79 -32.85
CA GLU A 101 4.71 17.13 -33.22
C GLU A 101 5.46 17.11 -34.56
N GLY A 102 6.30 16.08 -34.77
CA GLY A 102 7.09 15.86 -35.97
C GLY A 102 6.37 15.13 -37.12
N LEU A 103 5.09 14.80 -37.00
CA LEU A 103 4.38 13.93 -37.95
C LEU A 103 4.49 14.36 -39.41
N ARG A 104 4.48 15.66 -39.68
CA ARG A 104 4.66 16.19 -41.05
C ARG A 104 6.04 15.91 -41.62
N VAL A 105 7.07 15.97 -40.77
CA VAL A 105 8.45 15.70 -41.14
C VAL A 105 8.64 14.21 -41.38
N VAL A 106 8.17 13.37 -40.47
CA VAL A 106 8.22 11.90 -40.57
C VAL A 106 7.59 11.45 -41.90
N LYS A 107 6.41 12.00 -42.27
CA LYS A 107 5.75 11.70 -43.54
C LYS A 107 6.47 12.24 -44.76
N ALA A 108 7.02 13.45 -44.68
CA ALA A 108 7.72 14.07 -45.79
C ALA A 108 9.01 13.30 -46.18
N PHE A 109 9.63 12.67 -45.20
CA PHE A 109 10.89 11.90 -45.41
C PHE A 109 10.65 10.36 -45.42
N THR A 110 9.41 9.90 -45.37
CA THR A 110 9.04 8.46 -45.38
C THR A 110 9.76 7.67 -44.26
N HIS A 111 9.82 8.25 -43.05
CA HIS A 111 10.51 7.70 -41.89
C HIS A 111 9.56 6.96 -40.94
N GLU A 112 8.38 6.54 -41.39
CA GLU A 112 7.35 5.86 -40.56
C GLU A 112 7.86 4.55 -39.99
N ASP A 113 8.60 3.76 -40.77
CA ASP A 113 9.13 2.47 -40.31
C ASP A 113 10.18 2.63 -39.20
N ALA A 114 11.04 3.64 -39.32
CA ALA A 114 12.03 3.96 -38.29
C ALA A 114 11.34 4.47 -37.00
N ALA A 115 10.33 5.30 -37.13
CA ALA A 115 9.53 5.81 -36.01
C ALA A 115 8.79 4.68 -35.30
N ARG A 116 8.21 3.73 -36.06
CA ARG A 116 7.55 2.55 -35.51
C ARG A 116 8.54 1.64 -34.77
N ALA A 117 9.69 1.35 -35.37
CA ALA A 117 10.72 0.52 -34.75
C ALA A 117 11.19 1.12 -33.41
N ARG A 118 11.35 2.46 -33.35
CA ARG A 118 11.71 3.15 -32.10
C ARG A 118 10.60 3.06 -31.04
N PHE A 119 9.35 3.20 -31.45
CA PHE A 119 8.22 3.02 -30.53
C PHE A 119 8.15 1.59 -29.99
N ASP A 120 8.31 0.59 -30.87
CA ASP A 120 8.26 -0.82 -30.47
C ASP A 120 9.38 -1.14 -29.46
N GLU A 121 10.61 -0.62 -29.66
CA GLU A 121 11.71 -0.76 -28.70
C GLU A 121 11.36 -0.18 -27.32
N LEU A 122 10.78 1.03 -27.27
CA LEU A 122 10.39 1.67 -26.02
C LEU A 122 9.19 0.98 -25.35
N ASN A 123 8.26 0.48 -26.16
CA ASN A 123 7.12 -0.28 -25.67
C ASN A 123 7.55 -1.63 -25.05
N ASP A 124 8.49 -2.33 -25.67
CA ASP A 124 9.05 -3.56 -25.15
C ASP A 124 9.81 -3.32 -23.83
N ALA A 125 10.61 -2.26 -23.77
CA ALA A 125 11.29 -1.85 -22.56
C ALA A 125 10.30 -1.51 -21.43
N TYR A 126 9.23 -0.77 -21.75
CA TYR A 126 8.15 -0.50 -20.79
C TYR A 126 7.43 -1.77 -20.34
N PHE A 127 7.11 -2.66 -21.28
CA PHE A 127 6.41 -3.91 -20.99
C PHE A 127 7.18 -4.78 -20.00
N ASP A 128 8.49 -4.96 -20.19
CA ASP A 128 9.31 -5.79 -19.30
C ASP A 128 9.32 -5.23 -17.87
N VAL A 129 9.51 -3.91 -17.71
CA VAL A 129 9.51 -3.30 -16.39
C VAL A 129 8.12 -3.28 -15.75
N ALA A 130 7.08 -3.03 -16.56
CA ALA A 130 5.68 -3.02 -16.09
C ALA A 130 5.22 -4.40 -15.62
N LYS A 131 5.60 -5.46 -16.36
CA LYS A 131 5.34 -6.84 -15.97
C LYS A 131 5.92 -7.17 -14.59
N ASP A 132 7.19 -6.84 -14.38
CA ASP A 132 7.86 -7.08 -13.10
C ASP A 132 7.25 -6.25 -11.97
N ALA A 133 6.98 -4.96 -12.20
CA ALA A 133 6.36 -4.09 -11.21
C ALA A 133 4.98 -4.60 -10.79
N ASN A 134 4.15 -4.98 -11.76
CA ASN A 134 2.81 -5.51 -11.50
C ASN A 134 2.84 -6.87 -10.80
N PHE A 135 3.80 -7.75 -11.16
CA PHE A 135 3.96 -9.03 -10.46
C PHE A 135 4.22 -8.83 -8.97
N TYR A 136 5.19 -7.99 -8.60
CA TYR A 136 5.49 -7.72 -7.19
C TYR A 136 4.35 -6.99 -6.46
N ALA A 137 3.65 -6.08 -7.13
CA ALA A 137 2.50 -5.40 -6.54
C ALA A 137 1.35 -6.37 -6.26
N THR A 138 1.02 -7.22 -7.23
CA THR A 138 -0.08 -8.17 -7.11
C THR A 138 0.26 -9.30 -6.12
N ALA A 139 1.52 -9.75 -6.06
CA ALA A 139 1.97 -10.78 -5.13
C ALA A 139 1.98 -10.30 -3.66
N MET A 140 2.01 -9.00 -3.41
CA MET A 140 2.10 -8.46 -2.05
C MET A 140 0.91 -8.89 -1.18
N MET A 141 -0.32 -8.77 -1.67
CA MET A 141 -1.54 -9.12 -0.90
C MET A 141 -1.61 -10.61 -0.55
N PRO A 142 -1.43 -11.56 -1.49
CA PRO A 142 -1.39 -12.99 -1.17
C PRO A 142 -0.26 -13.36 -0.20
N ILE A 143 0.91 -12.76 -0.33
CA ILE A 143 2.04 -13.07 0.57
C ILE A 143 1.73 -12.60 1.99
N VAL A 144 1.26 -11.38 2.17
CA VAL A 144 0.86 -10.86 3.47
C VAL A 144 -0.27 -11.70 4.08
N GLY A 145 -1.29 -12.04 3.28
CA GLY A 145 -2.40 -12.90 3.72
C GLY A 145 -1.93 -14.29 4.17
N ASN A 146 -1.01 -14.92 3.44
CA ASN A 146 -0.45 -16.22 3.82
C ASN A 146 0.40 -16.14 5.10
N VAL A 147 1.21 -15.10 5.27
CA VAL A 147 1.97 -14.88 6.51
C VAL A 147 1.03 -14.72 7.71
N MET A 148 -0.07 -13.96 7.54
CA MET A 148 -1.10 -13.80 8.59
C MET A 148 -1.80 -15.12 8.91
N ASN A 149 -2.18 -15.91 7.91
CA ASN A 149 -2.81 -17.21 8.10
C ASN A 149 -1.88 -18.22 8.81
N ILE A 150 -0.59 -18.25 8.43
CA ILE A 150 0.41 -19.07 9.11
C ILE A 150 0.58 -18.59 10.56
N GLY A 151 0.63 -17.28 10.78
CA GLY A 151 0.68 -16.69 12.10
C GLY A 151 -0.50 -17.09 12.98
N TYR A 152 -1.71 -17.02 12.42
CA TYR A 152 -2.92 -17.50 13.10
C TYR A 152 -2.85 -18.98 13.47
N ALA A 153 -2.40 -19.84 12.54
CA ALA A 153 -2.23 -21.27 12.79
C ALA A 153 -1.21 -21.53 13.92
N ILE A 154 -0.06 -20.85 13.89
CA ILE A 154 0.97 -20.97 14.94
C ILE A 154 0.39 -20.53 16.29
N THR A 155 -0.25 -19.37 16.34
CA THR A 155 -0.84 -18.85 17.59
C THR A 155 -1.93 -19.78 18.13
N SER A 156 -2.74 -20.39 17.27
CA SER A 156 -3.79 -21.34 17.67
C SER A 156 -3.21 -22.65 18.21
N ILE A 157 -2.16 -23.18 17.56
CA ILE A 157 -1.48 -24.41 18.01
C ILE A 157 -0.80 -24.16 19.35
N VAL A 158 -0.03 -23.08 19.48
CA VAL A 158 0.67 -22.73 20.71
C VAL A 158 -0.30 -22.44 21.85
N GLY A 159 -1.39 -21.69 21.57
CA GLY A 159 -2.45 -21.43 22.53
C GLY A 159 -3.14 -22.71 23.01
N GLY A 160 -3.43 -23.64 22.08
CA GLY A 160 -3.96 -24.96 22.42
C GLY A 160 -3.02 -25.78 23.30
N LEU A 161 -1.73 -25.82 22.98
CA LEU A 161 -0.72 -26.50 23.79
C LEU A 161 -0.60 -25.91 25.20
N PHE A 162 -0.69 -24.59 25.34
CA PHE A 162 -0.67 -23.94 26.66
C PHE A 162 -1.95 -24.22 27.45
N ALA A 163 -3.10 -24.30 26.80
CA ALA A 163 -4.35 -24.69 27.44
C ALA A 163 -4.31 -26.13 27.95
N PHE A 164 -3.83 -27.09 27.14
CA PHE A 164 -3.69 -28.48 27.56
C PHE A 164 -2.56 -28.70 28.58
N GLY A 165 -1.48 -27.88 28.53
CA GLY A 165 -0.35 -27.96 29.45
C GLY A 165 -0.61 -27.34 30.84
N GLY A 166 -1.82 -26.80 31.10
CA GLY A 166 -2.16 -26.18 32.39
C GLY A 166 -1.45 -24.84 32.67
N ILE A 167 -0.78 -24.26 31.68
CA ILE A 167 -0.07 -22.97 31.83
C ILE A 167 -1.07 -21.80 31.93
N LEU A 168 -2.24 -21.93 31.32
CA LEU A 168 -3.34 -20.95 31.42
C LEU A 168 -4.04 -21.02 32.78
N ASP A 169 -4.15 -22.22 33.39
CA ASP A 169 -4.76 -22.43 34.71
C ASP A 169 -3.93 -21.80 35.84
N ARG A 170 -2.58 -21.82 35.71
CA ARG A 170 -1.69 -21.21 36.70
C ARG A 170 -1.74 -19.70 36.78
N SER A 171 -2.20 -19.01 35.71
CA SER A 171 -2.32 -17.55 35.72
C SER A 171 -3.55 -17.09 36.52
N GLU A 172 -4.60 -17.91 36.61
CA GLU A 172 -5.77 -17.63 37.46
C GLU A 172 -5.50 -17.91 38.95
N GLU A 173 -4.66 -18.90 39.26
CA GLU A 173 -4.32 -19.25 40.65
C GLU A 173 -3.46 -18.14 41.34
N HIS A 174 -2.61 -17.47 40.58
CA HIS A 174 -1.82 -16.32 41.11
C HIS A 174 -2.65 -15.05 41.30
N THR A 175 -3.81 -14.90 40.65
CA THR A 175 -4.69 -13.74 40.81
C THR A 175 -5.67 -13.94 41.97
N SER A 176 -5.86 -15.15 42.42
CA SER A 176 -6.76 -15.46 43.57
C SER A 176 -6.04 -15.43 44.93
N GLU A 177 -4.69 -15.31 44.96
CA GLU A 177 -3.89 -15.20 46.20
C GLU A 177 -3.48 -13.74 46.54
N LEU A 178 -3.93 -12.72 45.79
CA LEU A 178 -3.77 -11.31 46.08
C LEU A 178 -5.08 -10.66 46.48
#